data_38567fb0995b63d85279f1b07dfe9c19
#
_entry.id   38567fb0995b63d85279f1b07dfe9c19
#
_cell.length_a   1.000
_cell.length_b   1.000
_cell.length_c   1.000
_cell.angle_alpha   90.00
_cell.angle_beta   90.00
_cell.angle_gamma   90.00
#
_symmetry.space_group_name_H-M   'P 1'
#
loop_
_entity.id
_entity.type
_entity.pdbx_description
1 polymer ?
#
loop_
_entity_poly.entity_id
_entity_poly.type
_entity_poly.pdbx_seq_one_letter_code
_entity_poly.pdbx_strand_id
1 'polypeptide(L)'
;ASTSPVITVNVGAATKLQIIVPGETEEPGSKQGRTGEPQKQGAGTAFTTRVNITDANWNKATTVNTKVRLKTTDPNDADPFPDANGKSTTDGTVNIDVKFVTKGTWTITAEDVNGTYTSTTTKGILVGAAPPSRLLVIVPDQINDVGDSSDGRTGTIKTQTAGLKFIATVYSTDELWNVS
;
A
#
# COMPACT_ATOMS: atom_id res chain seq x y z
N ALA A 1 -13.33 -50.35 17.26
CA ALA A 1 -13.26 -48.91 17.06
C ALA A 1 -14.22 -48.52 15.92
N SER A 2 -15.12 -47.59 16.17
CA SER A 2 -16.03 -47.05 15.16
C SER A 2 -15.43 -45.74 14.63
N THR A 3 -15.26 -45.61 13.32
CA THR A 3 -14.83 -44.36 12.66
C THR A 3 -16.05 -43.57 12.21
N SER A 4 -16.04 -42.26 12.44
CA SER A 4 -17.06 -41.35 11.90
C SER A 4 -16.99 -41.28 10.38
N PRO A 5 -18.11 -41.15 9.67
CA PRO A 5 -18.09 -40.83 8.23
C PRO A 5 -17.42 -39.49 7.97
N VAL A 6 -16.88 -39.31 6.76
CA VAL A 6 -16.28 -38.05 6.31
C VAL A 6 -17.37 -36.97 6.23
N ILE A 7 -17.14 -35.86 6.88
CA ILE A 7 -18.01 -34.67 6.80
C ILE A 7 -17.35 -33.65 5.85
N THR A 8 -18.06 -33.28 4.78
CA THR A 8 -17.63 -32.23 3.87
C THR A 8 -18.09 -30.88 4.42
N VAL A 9 -17.15 -29.95 4.63
CA VAL A 9 -17.44 -28.55 5.01
C VAL A 9 -17.23 -27.65 3.80
N ASN A 10 -18.28 -26.97 3.39
CA ASN A 10 -18.24 -26.01 2.27
C ASN A 10 -17.97 -24.59 2.78
N VAL A 11 -17.46 -23.74 1.88
CA VAL A 11 -17.29 -22.30 2.12
C VAL A 11 -18.65 -21.66 2.33
N GLY A 12 -18.75 -20.77 3.31
CA GLY A 12 -19.95 -19.97 3.58
C GLY A 12 -20.21 -18.90 2.51
N ALA A 13 -21.29 -18.12 2.69
CA ALA A 13 -21.58 -16.99 1.83
C ALA A 13 -20.44 -15.98 1.87
N ALA A 14 -20.03 -15.47 0.69
CA ALA A 14 -19.01 -14.43 0.58
C ALA A 14 -19.50 -13.11 1.20
N THR A 15 -18.70 -12.48 2.05
CA THR A 15 -19.10 -11.28 2.80
C THR A 15 -18.07 -10.16 2.77
N LYS A 16 -16.79 -10.47 2.57
CA LYS A 16 -15.71 -9.49 2.73
C LYS A 16 -14.53 -9.76 1.81
N LEU A 17 -13.71 -8.77 1.63
CA LEU A 17 -12.41 -8.87 0.98
C LEU A 17 -11.36 -9.26 2.01
N GLN A 18 -10.33 -9.99 1.58
CA GLN A 18 -9.12 -10.28 2.33
C GLN A 18 -7.94 -9.74 1.53
N ILE A 19 -7.12 -8.90 2.14
CA ILE A 19 -5.91 -8.37 1.52
C ILE A 19 -4.67 -9.06 2.11
N ILE A 20 -3.78 -9.52 1.24
CA ILE A 20 -2.52 -10.18 1.56
C ILE A 20 -1.39 -9.46 0.86
N VAL A 21 -0.42 -8.96 1.63
CA VAL A 21 0.76 -8.28 1.12
C VAL A 21 2.02 -9.14 1.31
N PRO A 22 3.15 -8.83 0.65
CA PRO A 22 4.39 -9.56 0.87
C PRO A 22 4.75 -9.69 2.35
N GLY A 23 5.12 -10.89 2.79
CA GLY A 23 5.39 -11.25 4.19
C GLY A 23 4.18 -11.80 4.95
N GLU A 24 2.97 -11.67 4.41
CA GLU A 24 1.76 -12.27 4.96
C GLU A 24 1.34 -13.54 4.22
N THR A 25 0.62 -14.42 4.91
CA THR A 25 0.03 -15.66 4.36
C THR A 25 -1.42 -15.77 4.80
N GLU A 26 -2.26 -16.30 3.92
CA GLU A 26 -3.67 -16.61 4.21
C GLU A 26 -3.77 -17.62 5.35
N GLU A 27 -4.68 -17.37 6.31
CA GLU A 27 -4.96 -18.25 7.44
C GLU A 27 -6.48 -18.31 7.68
N PRO A 28 -7.21 -19.13 6.88
CA PRO A 28 -8.64 -19.31 7.07
C PRO A 28 -8.98 -19.80 8.47
N GLY A 29 -10.11 -19.34 9.03
CA GLY A 29 -10.54 -19.69 10.37
C GLY A 29 -9.87 -18.90 11.49
N SER A 30 -8.80 -18.13 11.22
CA SER A 30 -8.19 -17.26 12.22
C SER A 30 -8.96 -15.95 12.41
N LYS A 31 -8.65 -15.21 13.47
CA LYS A 31 -9.31 -13.94 13.79
C LYS A 31 -9.15 -12.89 12.69
N GLN A 32 -8.00 -12.86 12.01
CA GLN A 32 -7.65 -11.85 11.00
C GLN A 32 -7.59 -12.41 9.57
N GLY A 33 -7.76 -13.70 9.40
CA GLY A 33 -7.68 -14.38 8.09
C GLY A 33 -6.26 -14.49 7.54
N ARG A 34 -5.27 -14.01 8.25
CA ARG A 34 -3.87 -13.97 7.80
C ARG A 34 -2.91 -14.06 8.97
N THR A 35 -1.70 -14.53 8.68
CA THR A 35 -0.55 -14.58 9.58
C THR A 35 0.66 -13.94 8.93
N GLY A 36 1.71 -13.71 9.72
CA GLY A 36 2.92 -12.99 9.28
C GLY A 36 2.81 -11.47 9.47
N GLU A 37 3.87 -10.79 9.06
CA GLU A 37 3.97 -9.33 9.12
C GLU A 37 4.30 -8.78 7.72
N PRO A 38 3.76 -7.61 7.34
CA PRO A 38 4.11 -6.97 6.09
C PRO A 38 5.62 -6.77 5.94
N GLN A 39 6.16 -7.21 4.82
CA GLN A 39 7.56 -6.99 4.48
C GLN A 39 7.80 -5.52 4.16
N LYS A 40 8.96 -4.99 4.59
CA LYS A 40 9.40 -3.63 4.22
C LYS A 40 9.45 -3.46 2.70
N GLN A 41 8.94 -2.34 2.21
CA GLN A 41 8.95 -1.95 0.80
C GLN A 41 9.91 -0.79 0.55
N GLY A 42 10.31 -0.58 -0.70
CA GLY A 42 11.08 0.57 -1.15
C GLY A 42 10.19 1.60 -1.83
N ALA A 43 10.38 2.89 -1.53
CA ALA A 43 9.72 3.96 -2.28
C ALA A 43 10.04 3.86 -3.78
N GLY A 44 9.05 4.07 -4.63
CA GLY A 44 9.19 3.94 -6.09
C GLY A 44 9.21 2.51 -6.63
N THR A 45 9.24 1.49 -5.78
CA THR A 45 9.27 0.08 -6.20
C THR A 45 7.88 -0.53 -6.10
N ALA A 46 7.38 -1.07 -7.21
CA ALA A 46 6.09 -1.77 -7.22
C ALA A 46 6.20 -3.14 -6.55
N PHE A 47 5.17 -3.53 -5.82
CA PHE A 47 5.01 -4.87 -5.25
C PHE A 47 3.58 -5.36 -5.45
N THR A 48 3.42 -6.67 -5.56
CA THR A 48 2.12 -7.28 -5.82
C THR A 48 1.36 -7.52 -4.52
N THR A 49 0.13 -7.06 -4.47
CA THR A 49 -0.85 -7.32 -3.40
C THR A 49 -1.91 -8.27 -3.92
N ARG A 50 -2.25 -9.31 -3.15
CA ARG A 50 -3.34 -10.23 -3.48
C ARG A 50 -4.59 -9.86 -2.70
N VAL A 51 -5.74 -9.86 -3.39
CA VAL A 51 -7.04 -9.70 -2.76
C VAL A 51 -7.91 -10.91 -3.08
N ASN A 52 -8.51 -11.50 -2.06
CA ASN A 52 -9.46 -12.59 -2.15
C ASN A 52 -10.86 -12.12 -1.72
N ILE A 53 -11.89 -12.70 -2.31
CA ILE A 53 -13.26 -12.65 -1.78
C ILE A 53 -13.41 -13.80 -0.80
N THR A 54 -13.88 -13.55 0.42
CA THR A 54 -13.97 -14.56 1.48
C THR A 54 -15.33 -14.55 2.19
N ASP A 55 -15.63 -15.67 2.86
CA ASP A 55 -16.72 -15.75 3.81
C ASP A 55 -16.36 -15.09 5.16
N ALA A 56 -17.25 -15.16 6.14
CA ALA A 56 -17.05 -14.59 7.47
C ALA A 56 -15.83 -15.17 8.21
N ASN A 57 -15.42 -16.40 7.89
CA ASN A 57 -14.30 -17.13 8.50
C ASN A 57 -13.02 -17.10 7.65
N TRP A 58 -12.94 -16.22 6.65
CA TRP A 58 -11.81 -16.05 5.75
C TRP A 58 -11.55 -17.24 4.80
N ASN A 59 -12.53 -18.14 4.60
CA ASN A 59 -12.43 -19.14 3.54
C ASN A 59 -12.67 -18.47 2.20
N LYS A 60 -11.81 -18.73 1.23
CA LYS A 60 -11.88 -18.13 -0.12
C LYS A 60 -13.11 -18.63 -0.89
N ALA A 61 -13.91 -17.70 -1.39
CA ALA A 61 -15.08 -17.97 -2.22
C ALA A 61 -14.71 -17.92 -3.69
N THR A 62 -14.51 -19.07 -4.32
CA THR A 62 -14.03 -19.19 -5.71
C THR A 62 -15.13 -19.08 -6.76
N THR A 63 -16.39 -19.10 -6.36
CA THR A 63 -17.55 -19.08 -7.29
C THR A 63 -18.12 -17.70 -7.54
N VAL A 64 -17.55 -16.66 -6.92
CA VAL A 64 -17.99 -15.26 -7.03
C VAL A 64 -16.87 -14.36 -7.51
N ASN A 65 -17.23 -13.33 -8.26
CA ASN A 65 -16.28 -12.36 -8.76
C ASN A 65 -16.81 -10.93 -8.58
N THR A 66 -15.91 -9.98 -8.43
CA THR A 66 -16.21 -8.55 -8.37
C THR A 66 -15.06 -7.73 -8.96
N LYS A 67 -15.18 -6.41 -8.97
CA LYS A 67 -14.08 -5.49 -9.26
C LYS A 67 -13.52 -4.91 -7.97
N VAL A 68 -12.22 -5.00 -7.81
CA VAL A 68 -11.49 -4.55 -6.62
C VAL A 68 -10.53 -3.43 -7.01
N ARG A 69 -10.49 -2.40 -6.19
CA ARG A 69 -9.44 -1.37 -6.21
C ARG A 69 -8.78 -1.29 -4.83
N LEU A 70 -7.56 -0.79 -4.83
CA LEU A 70 -6.78 -0.56 -3.61
C LEU A 70 -6.61 0.94 -3.39
N LYS A 71 -6.77 1.38 -2.15
CA LYS A 71 -6.42 2.72 -1.70
C LYS A 71 -5.34 2.65 -0.65
N THR A 72 -4.48 3.63 -0.63
CA THR A 72 -3.40 3.71 0.35
C THR A 72 -3.53 4.95 1.24
N THR A 73 -2.69 5.05 2.25
CA THR A 73 -2.56 6.26 3.07
C THR A 73 -1.31 7.08 2.73
N ASP A 74 -0.54 6.68 1.70
CA ASP A 74 0.57 7.50 1.17
C ASP A 74 -0.01 8.71 0.44
N PRO A 75 0.28 9.95 0.86
CA PRO A 75 -0.32 11.14 0.27
C PRO A 75 0.14 11.46 -1.15
N ASN A 76 1.23 10.82 -1.62
CA ASN A 76 1.89 11.17 -2.87
C ASN A 76 1.86 10.05 -3.93
N ASP A 77 1.21 8.93 -3.65
CA ASP A 77 1.10 7.85 -4.63
C ASP A 77 -0.05 8.06 -5.64
N ALA A 78 -0.18 7.15 -6.60
CA ALA A 78 -1.18 7.23 -7.67
C ALA A 78 -2.51 6.56 -7.29
N ASP A 79 -2.94 6.71 -6.04
CA ASP A 79 -4.19 6.13 -5.50
C ASP A 79 -5.44 6.53 -6.32
N PRO A 80 -6.40 5.65 -6.62
CA PRO A 80 -6.44 4.21 -6.31
C PRO A 80 -5.75 3.33 -7.34
N PHE A 81 -5.34 2.11 -6.91
CA PHE A 81 -4.72 1.10 -7.78
C PHE A 81 -5.70 0.00 -8.21
N PRO A 82 -5.66 -0.51 -9.47
CA PRO A 82 -4.86 0.03 -10.57
C PRO A 82 -5.40 1.38 -11.07
N ASP A 83 -6.69 1.64 -10.88
CA ASP A 83 -7.44 2.85 -11.19
C ASP A 83 -8.81 2.86 -10.50
N ALA A 84 -9.63 3.90 -10.72
CA ALA A 84 -10.95 4.05 -10.11
C ALA A 84 -11.95 2.94 -10.50
N ASN A 85 -11.79 2.31 -11.68
CA ASN A 85 -12.67 1.24 -12.14
C ASN A 85 -12.34 -0.11 -11.52
N GLY A 86 -11.16 -0.23 -10.93
CA GLY A 86 -10.65 -1.46 -10.32
C GLY A 86 -10.37 -2.59 -11.32
N LYS A 87 -9.89 -3.71 -10.81
CA LYS A 87 -9.55 -4.92 -11.55
C LYS A 87 -10.48 -6.06 -11.17
N SER A 88 -10.97 -6.80 -12.16
CA SER A 88 -11.85 -7.94 -11.94
C SER A 88 -11.10 -9.09 -11.26
N THR A 89 -11.77 -9.74 -10.30
CA THR A 89 -11.31 -11.01 -9.74
C THR A 89 -11.59 -12.15 -10.72
N THR A 90 -10.81 -13.22 -10.61
CA THR A 90 -11.04 -14.52 -11.25
C THR A 90 -10.96 -15.58 -10.16
N ASP A 91 -11.94 -16.47 -10.09
CA ASP A 91 -12.05 -17.47 -9.02
C ASP A 91 -11.89 -16.84 -7.62
N GLY A 92 -12.57 -15.70 -7.42
CA GLY A 92 -12.57 -14.96 -6.18
C GLY A 92 -11.23 -14.31 -5.80
N THR A 93 -10.27 -14.17 -6.73
CA THR A 93 -8.92 -13.63 -6.44
C THR A 93 -8.49 -12.61 -7.49
N VAL A 94 -7.73 -11.60 -7.09
CA VAL A 94 -7.03 -10.68 -7.99
C VAL A 94 -5.68 -10.26 -7.40
N ASN A 95 -4.69 -10.09 -8.28
CA ASN A 95 -3.40 -9.49 -7.95
C ASN A 95 -3.36 -8.07 -8.52
N ILE A 96 -2.98 -7.11 -7.67
CA ILE A 96 -2.86 -5.68 -8.02
C ILE A 96 -1.50 -5.19 -7.54
N ASP A 97 -0.76 -4.55 -8.42
CA ASP A 97 0.52 -3.93 -8.06
C ASP A 97 0.27 -2.55 -7.44
N VAL A 98 0.97 -2.29 -6.34
CA VAL A 98 0.96 -1.03 -5.60
C VAL A 98 2.38 -0.47 -5.58
N LYS A 99 2.51 0.83 -5.65
CA LYS A 99 3.79 1.54 -5.59
C LYS A 99 3.67 2.74 -4.67
N PHE A 100 4.26 2.66 -3.49
CA PHE A 100 4.40 3.81 -2.60
C PHE A 100 5.44 4.79 -3.11
N VAL A 101 5.22 6.05 -2.87
CA VAL A 101 6.12 7.16 -3.26
C VAL A 101 6.87 7.68 -2.05
N THR A 102 6.22 7.78 -0.90
CA THR A 102 6.75 8.45 0.29
C THR A 102 7.32 7.46 1.30
N LYS A 103 8.53 7.71 1.78
CA LYS A 103 9.10 7.03 2.94
C LYS A 103 8.22 7.22 4.18
N GLY A 104 7.85 6.14 4.86
CA GLY A 104 6.95 6.21 6.01
C GLY A 104 6.38 4.87 6.40
N THR A 105 5.25 4.88 7.07
CA THR A 105 4.46 3.68 7.36
C THR A 105 3.05 3.90 6.85
N TRP A 106 2.65 3.10 5.86
CA TRP A 106 1.39 3.27 5.15
C TRP A 106 0.53 2.02 5.23
N THR A 107 -0.76 2.17 5.03
CA THR A 107 -1.70 1.05 4.95
C THR A 107 -2.33 0.99 3.57
N ILE A 108 -2.85 -0.18 3.21
CA ILE A 108 -3.60 -0.41 1.97
C ILE A 108 -4.99 -0.91 2.36
N THR A 109 -6.03 -0.32 1.78
CA THR A 109 -7.41 -0.76 1.92
C THR A 109 -7.90 -1.34 0.59
N ALA A 110 -8.40 -2.59 0.62
CA ALA A 110 -9.08 -3.18 -0.51
C ALA A 110 -10.57 -2.80 -0.48
N GLU A 111 -11.05 -2.23 -1.57
CA GLU A 111 -12.45 -1.83 -1.76
C GLU A 111 -13.09 -2.62 -2.91
N ASP A 112 -14.30 -3.12 -2.67
CA ASP A 112 -15.16 -3.59 -3.75
C ASP A 112 -15.81 -2.39 -4.45
N VAL A 113 -15.55 -2.23 -5.74
CA VAL A 113 -16.09 -1.11 -6.55
C VAL A 113 -17.62 -1.12 -6.56
N ASN A 114 -18.24 -2.30 -6.47
CA ASN A 114 -19.69 -2.46 -6.45
C ASN A 114 -20.31 -2.32 -5.05
N GLY A 115 -19.48 -2.28 -3.98
CA GLY A 115 -19.94 -2.13 -2.60
C GLY A 115 -20.64 -3.37 -2.02
N THR A 116 -20.48 -4.55 -2.62
CA THR A 116 -21.11 -5.80 -2.18
C THR A 116 -20.39 -6.40 -0.98
N TYR A 117 -19.06 -6.33 -0.98
CA TYR A 117 -18.19 -6.95 0.02
C TYR A 117 -17.55 -5.92 0.95
N THR A 118 -17.48 -6.24 2.23
CA THR A 118 -16.83 -5.37 3.22
C THR A 118 -15.35 -5.22 2.91
N SER A 119 -14.87 -3.99 2.91
CA SER A 119 -13.45 -3.64 2.73
C SER A 119 -12.59 -4.11 3.90
N THR A 120 -11.30 -4.36 3.65
CA THR A 120 -10.30 -4.65 4.68
C THR A 120 -9.04 -3.84 4.46
N THR A 121 -8.33 -3.59 5.56
CA THR A 121 -7.09 -2.80 5.56
C THR A 121 -5.92 -3.64 6.08
N THR A 122 -4.72 -3.41 5.55
CA THR A 122 -3.49 -4.05 6.01
C THR A 122 -3.05 -3.52 7.38
N LYS A 123 -2.11 -4.21 8.02
CA LYS A 123 -1.23 -3.59 9.02
C LYS A 123 -0.38 -2.49 8.36
N GLY A 124 0.29 -1.67 9.18
CA GLY A 124 1.24 -0.69 8.66
C GLY A 124 2.40 -1.36 7.90
N ILE A 125 2.66 -0.89 6.69
CA ILE A 125 3.75 -1.33 5.83
C ILE A 125 4.85 -0.29 5.93
N LEU A 126 6.04 -0.69 6.39
CA LEU A 126 7.19 0.21 6.45
C LEU A 126 7.76 0.42 5.04
N VAL A 127 7.86 1.68 4.62
CA VAL A 127 8.44 2.08 3.33
C VAL A 127 9.74 2.85 3.59
N GLY A 128 10.85 2.35 3.06
CA GLY A 128 12.15 3.03 3.09
C GLY A 128 12.38 3.87 1.85
N ALA A 129 13.26 4.89 1.96
CA ALA A 129 13.79 5.55 0.78
C ALA A 129 14.50 4.52 -0.13
N ALA A 130 14.48 4.74 -1.43
CA ALA A 130 15.33 4.03 -2.38
C ALA A 130 16.81 4.46 -2.20
N PRO A 131 17.78 3.79 -2.85
CA PRO A 131 19.17 4.24 -2.83
C PRO A 131 19.31 5.71 -3.24
N PRO A 132 20.18 6.48 -2.57
CA PRO A 132 20.35 7.89 -2.87
C PRO A 132 20.89 8.10 -4.28
N SER A 133 20.29 9.05 -5.01
CA SER A 133 20.64 9.38 -6.39
C SER A 133 20.80 10.88 -6.65
N ARG A 134 20.33 11.71 -5.70
CA ARG A 134 20.30 13.17 -5.86
C ARG A 134 20.76 13.90 -4.60
N LEU A 135 21.19 15.14 -4.76
CA LEU A 135 21.38 16.09 -3.68
C LEU A 135 20.28 17.16 -3.77
N LEU A 136 19.63 17.41 -2.65
CA LEU A 136 18.61 18.45 -2.49
C LEU A 136 19.15 19.56 -1.61
N VAL A 137 19.17 20.79 -2.12
CA VAL A 137 19.56 21.97 -1.36
C VAL A 137 18.30 22.73 -0.95
N ILE A 138 18.10 22.92 0.34
CA ILE A 138 17.02 23.71 0.93
C ILE A 138 17.60 24.99 1.52
N VAL A 139 17.06 26.12 1.14
CA VAL A 139 17.41 27.45 1.65
C VAL A 139 16.25 27.98 2.51
N PRO A 140 16.44 29.12 3.26
CA PRO A 140 15.39 29.63 4.15
C PRO A 140 14.03 29.78 3.49
N ASP A 141 12.99 29.30 4.20
CA ASP A 141 11.57 29.24 3.83
C ASP A 141 11.22 28.20 2.75
N GLN A 142 12.18 27.38 2.32
CA GLN A 142 11.89 26.17 1.54
C GLN A 142 11.81 24.92 2.42
N ILE A 143 11.02 23.95 1.99
CA ILE A 143 10.92 22.61 2.60
C ILE A 143 11.05 21.54 1.51
N ASN A 144 11.46 20.32 1.93
CA ASN A 144 11.47 19.16 1.04
C ASN A 144 10.03 18.79 0.65
N ASP A 145 9.81 18.57 -0.64
CA ASP A 145 8.54 18.14 -1.25
C ASP A 145 8.74 16.76 -1.89
N VAL A 146 8.40 15.72 -1.11
CA VAL A 146 8.53 14.33 -1.53
C VAL A 146 7.49 14.02 -2.60
N GLY A 147 7.89 13.30 -3.63
CA GLY A 147 7.01 12.95 -4.76
C GLY A 147 6.87 14.02 -5.81
N ASP A 148 7.41 15.23 -5.59
CA ASP A 148 7.51 16.24 -6.64
C ASP A 148 8.41 15.75 -7.77
N SER A 149 7.90 15.80 -9.00
CA SER A 149 8.64 15.38 -10.20
C SER A 149 9.64 16.42 -10.69
N SER A 150 9.58 17.66 -10.19
CA SER A 150 10.40 18.78 -10.68
C SER A 150 11.71 18.90 -9.92
N ASP A 151 11.70 19.47 -8.72
CA ASP A 151 12.91 19.83 -7.99
C ASP A 151 12.93 19.41 -6.51
N GLY A 152 11.88 18.74 -6.03
CA GLY A 152 11.78 18.13 -4.68
C GLY A 152 11.66 19.15 -3.56
N ARG A 153 11.23 20.36 -3.84
CA ARG A 153 11.08 21.41 -2.84
C ARG A 153 9.89 22.32 -3.12
N THR A 154 9.32 22.84 -2.06
CA THR A 154 8.26 23.85 -2.12
C THR A 154 8.58 25.02 -1.17
N GLY A 155 7.80 26.08 -1.25
CA GLY A 155 8.00 27.31 -0.48
C GLY A 155 8.70 28.43 -1.26
N THR A 156 8.54 29.65 -0.77
CA THR A 156 9.13 30.85 -1.41
C THR A 156 10.46 31.18 -0.75
N ILE A 157 11.50 31.36 -1.57
CA ILE A 157 12.83 31.69 -1.05
C ILE A 157 12.77 33.03 -0.32
N LYS A 158 13.21 33.05 0.93
CA LYS A 158 13.32 34.26 1.73
C LYS A 158 14.40 35.19 1.17
N THR A 159 14.06 36.48 0.99
CA THR A 159 15.02 37.50 0.62
C THR A 159 16.17 37.57 1.64
N GLN A 160 17.39 37.53 1.17
CA GLN A 160 18.60 37.61 1.98
C GLN A 160 19.23 39.02 1.87
N THR A 161 19.94 39.42 2.91
CA THR A 161 20.64 40.71 2.95
C THR A 161 22.13 40.49 2.71
N ALA A 162 22.71 41.27 1.82
CA ALA A 162 24.15 41.20 1.54
C ALA A 162 24.97 41.38 2.84
N GLY A 163 25.98 40.53 3.02
CA GLY A 163 26.85 40.53 4.20
C GLY A 163 26.30 39.74 5.40
N LEU A 164 25.05 39.29 5.39
CA LEU A 164 24.49 38.41 6.44
C LEU A 164 24.60 36.95 6.05
N LYS A 165 24.91 36.08 7.04
CA LYS A 165 24.94 34.64 6.86
C LYS A 165 23.53 34.06 6.89
N PHE A 166 23.27 33.08 6.07
CA PHE A 166 22.09 32.23 6.16
C PHE A 166 22.47 30.73 6.10
N ILE A 167 21.58 29.86 6.51
CA ILE A 167 21.80 28.41 6.50
C ILE A 167 21.18 27.83 5.23
N ALA A 168 21.96 27.04 4.50
CA ALA A 168 21.48 26.14 3.46
C ALA A 168 21.69 24.69 3.97
N THR A 169 20.66 23.86 3.84
CA THR A 169 20.73 22.42 4.21
C THR A 169 20.81 21.59 2.95
N VAL A 170 21.72 20.60 2.94
CA VAL A 170 21.87 19.67 1.82
C VAL A 170 21.48 18.29 2.30
N TYR A 171 20.53 17.66 1.61
CA TYR A 171 20.09 16.30 1.83
C TYR A 171 20.56 15.40 0.70
N SER A 172 20.90 14.15 1.04
CA SER A 172 20.98 13.05 0.09
C SER A 172 19.60 12.43 -0.05
N THR A 173 19.06 12.33 -1.27
CA THR A 173 17.71 11.85 -1.55
C THR A 173 17.70 10.79 -2.65
N ASP A 174 16.65 9.98 -2.67
CA ASP A 174 16.32 9.12 -3.81
C ASP A 174 15.72 9.93 -4.98
N GLU A 175 15.29 9.24 -6.04
CA GLU A 175 14.67 9.87 -7.22
C GLU A 175 13.32 10.54 -6.93
N LEU A 176 12.66 10.15 -5.85
CA LEU A 176 11.37 10.68 -5.40
C LEU A 176 11.53 11.73 -4.28
N TRP A 177 12.75 12.20 -4.05
CA TRP A 177 13.11 13.19 -3.04
C TRP A 177 12.91 12.73 -1.58
N ASN A 178 12.79 11.43 -1.33
CA ASN A 178 12.85 10.91 0.04
C ASN A 178 14.27 11.05 0.57
N VAL A 179 14.42 11.66 1.74
CA VAL A 179 15.73 11.77 2.41
C VAL A 179 16.22 10.39 2.84
N SER A 180 17.40 10.03 2.41
CA SER A 180 18.05 8.73 2.68
C SER A 180 18.72 8.73 4.05
#